data_dbb467ca3153522c7fa5bc2ed74b41e9
#
_entry.id   dbb467ca3153522c7fa5bc2ed74b41e9
#
_cell.length_a   1.000
_cell.length_b   1.000
_cell.length_c   1.000
_cell.angle_alpha   90.00
_cell.angle_beta   90.00
_cell.angle_gamma   90.00
#
_symmetry.space_group_name_H-M   'P 1'
#
loop_
_entity.id
_entity.type
_entity.pdbx_description
1 polymer ?
#
loop_
_entity_poly.entity_id
_entity_poly.type
_entity_poly.pdbx_seq_one_letter_code
_entity_poly.pdbx_strand_id
1 'polypeptide(L)'
;VSGITASNKMYDGNTVATLSSSNVTYSGIVSGDSFAGSFSGSFSDKHIGTGKTVTITSSYSGSDVSNYTVTDQSSTTANITSRDLEVTGITVFGLTVNNKEYDGTVTAPLKTDNISYSGLVEGDDFTGSYSGVFANANVGNGKTVTITSTYSGADAGNYTVTDQSTTTGNIVPKVLTATASASNKTYNATNSASVTLTLSGLIGSETLGSTSTSTFNNKNAGTGKTVTVNSITLANGSNGGLAANYSISAGQTTTANITPKALTVSGITASNKMYDGNTVAT
;
A
#
# COMPACT_ATOMS: atom_id res chain seq x y z
N VAL A 1 -55.21 27.09 -10.00
CA VAL A 1 -54.00 27.10 -10.81
C VAL A 1 -53.52 25.68 -10.99
N SER A 2 -53.12 25.28 -12.21
CA SER A 2 -52.62 23.93 -12.55
C SER A 2 -51.61 24.05 -13.71
N GLY A 3 -50.91 22.90 -13.97
CA GLY A 3 -49.95 22.79 -15.09
C GLY A 3 -48.51 23.17 -14.75
N ILE A 4 -48.20 23.39 -13.49
CA ILE A 4 -46.82 23.62 -13.04
C ILE A 4 -46.11 22.26 -12.93
N THR A 5 -44.96 22.11 -13.57
CA THR A 5 -44.11 20.93 -13.51
C THR A 5 -42.72 21.28 -12.96
N ALA A 6 -42.02 20.32 -12.43
CA ALA A 6 -40.63 20.46 -12.00
C ALA A 6 -39.70 19.63 -12.90
N SER A 7 -38.53 20.18 -13.21
CA SER A 7 -37.48 19.47 -13.93
C SER A 7 -36.74 18.52 -13.01
N ASN A 8 -36.31 17.36 -13.52
CA ASN A 8 -35.32 16.54 -12.83
C ASN A 8 -34.00 17.30 -12.71
N LYS A 9 -33.23 17.06 -11.64
CA LYS A 9 -31.89 17.62 -11.48
C LYS A 9 -30.89 16.56 -11.05
N MET A 10 -29.63 16.81 -11.30
CA MET A 10 -28.53 16.06 -10.70
C MET A 10 -28.28 16.62 -9.28
N TYR A 11 -27.84 15.75 -8.38
CA TYR A 11 -27.50 16.15 -7.00
C TYR A 11 -26.49 17.32 -6.97
N ASP A 12 -26.84 18.36 -6.24
CA ASP A 12 -26.06 19.60 -6.13
C ASP A 12 -26.00 20.15 -4.67
N GLY A 13 -26.42 19.33 -3.70
CA GLY A 13 -26.39 19.63 -2.28
C GLY A 13 -27.51 20.55 -1.77
N ASN A 14 -28.47 21.00 -2.62
CA ASN A 14 -29.55 21.87 -2.21
C ASN A 14 -30.94 21.36 -2.62
N THR A 15 -32.01 21.96 -2.08
CA THR A 15 -33.40 21.58 -2.33
C THR A 15 -34.09 22.44 -3.41
N VAL A 16 -33.41 23.39 -4.03
CA VAL A 16 -34.04 24.27 -5.03
C VAL A 16 -34.48 23.47 -6.24
N ALA A 17 -35.76 23.64 -6.65
CA ALA A 17 -36.32 23.01 -7.82
C ALA A 17 -36.58 24.04 -8.92
N THR A 18 -36.17 23.67 -10.16
CA THR A 18 -36.51 24.48 -11.34
C THR A 18 -37.91 24.09 -11.78
N LEU A 19 -38.82 25.05 -11.75
CA LEU A 19 -40.19 24.87 -12.22
C LEU A 19 -40.36 25.34 -13.67
N SER A 20 -41.22 24.60 -14.39
CA SER A 20 -41.76 25.08 -15.68
C SER A 20 -43.21 25.51 -15.50
N SER A 21 -43.47 26.76 -15.85
CA SER A 21 -44.78 27.40 -15.81
C SER A 21 -45.36 27.67 -17.22
N SER A 22 -44.72 27.11 -18.27
CA SER A 22 -45.14 27.31 -19.67
C SER A 22 -46.55 26.82 -19.96
N ASN A 23 -47.05 25.86 -19.20
CA ASN A 23 -48.39 25.25 -19.38
C ASN A 23 -49.32 25.62 -18.21
N VAL A 24 -49.01 26.68 -17.48
CA VAL A 24 -49.87 27.10 -16.34
C VAL A 24 -51.21 27.59 -16.90
N THR A 25 -52.27 27.08 -16.29
CA THR A 25 -53.66 27.47 -16.59
C THR A 25 -54.29 28.13 -15.36
N TYR A 26 -54.91 29.26 -15.61
CA TYR A 26 -55.74 29.98 -14.64
C TYR A 26 -57.20 29.84 -15.02
N SER A 27 -57.92 28.91 -14.38
CA SER A 27 -59.34 28.71 -14.68
C SER A 27 -60.19 29.71 -13.92
N GLY A 28 -61.10 30.38 -14.61
CA GLY A 28 -62.04 31.32 -14.01
C GLY A 28 -61.66 32.78 -14.05
N ILE A 29 -60.51 33.16 -14.70
CA ILE A 29 -60.17 34.58 -14.94
C ILE A 29 -61.14 35.19 -15.92
N VAL A 30 -61.64 36.40 -15.64
CA VAL A 30 -62.50 37.20 -16.50
C VAL A 30 -61.66 37.79 -17.65
N SER A 31 -62.19 37.71 -18.89
CA SER A 31 -61.46 38.23 -20.04
C SER A 31 -61.20 39.75 -19.93
N GLY A 32 -59.91 40.12 -20.04
CA GLY A 32 -59.44 41.50 -19.94
C GLY A 32 -58.77 41.85 -18.61
N ASP A 33 -58.92 40.99 -17.59
CA ASP A 33 -58.28 41.22 -16.29
C ASP A 33 -56.77 40.97 -16.32
N SER A 34 -56.05 41.80 -15.57
CA SER A 34 -54.60 41.68 -15.38
C SER A 34 -54.28 40.77 -14.20
N PHE A 35 -53.75 39.57 -14.51
CA PHE A 35 -53.39 38.54 -13.52
C PHE A 35 -52.14 37.80 -13.93
N ALA A 36 -51.12 37.73 -13.10
CA ALA A 36 -49.88 37.00 -13.33
C ALA A 36 -49.43 36.27 -12.09
N GLY A 37 -48.91 35.02 -12.26
CA GLY A 37 -48.33 34.19 -11.21
C GLY A 37 -46.83 34.08 -11.31
N SER A 38 -46.16 34.06 -10.15
CA SER A 38 -44.74 33.74 -10.01
C SER A 38 -44.61 32.52 -9.06
N PHE A 39 -43.75 31.58 -9.42
CA PHE A 39 -43.67 30.28 -8.77
C PHE A 39 -42.21 29.94 -8.41
N SER A 40 -42.02 29.41 -7.19
CA SER A 40 -40.75 28.81 -6.76
C SER A 40 -40.99 27.41 -6.21
N GLY A 41 -39.99 26.51 -6.36
CA GLY A 41 -40.11 25.13 -5.97
C GLY A 41 -38.99 24.66 -5.04
N SER A 42 -39.33 23.81 -4.10
CA SER A 42 -38.36 23.15 -3.22
C SER A 42 -38.66 21.68 -3.11
N PHE A 43 -37.64 20.85 -3.33
CA PHE A 43 -37.70 19.42 -3.04
C PHE A 43 -37.85 19.17 -1.54
N SER A 44 -38.48 18.06 -1.16
CA SER A 44 -38.67 17.65 0.23
C SER A 44 -37.36 17.48 1.01
N ASP A 45 -36.29 17.07 0.34
CA ASP A 45 -34.93 17.01 0.85
C ASP A 45 -33.92 17.02 -0.33
N LYS A 46 -32.60 17.13 -0.05
CA LYS A 46 -31.55 17.22 -1.08
C LYS A 46 -31.13 15.86 -1.67
N HIS A 47 -31.50 14.72 -1.06
CA HIS A 47 -30.97 13.40 -1.43
C HIS A 47 -31.57 12.87 -2.74
N ILE A 48 -30.84 11.95 -3.40
CA ILE A 48 -31.31 11.28 -4.62
C ILE A 48 -32.63 10.53 -4.38
N GLY A 49 -33.43 10.46 -5.41
CA GLY A 49 -34.70 9.73 -5.38
C GLY A 49 -35.55 10.00 -6.60
N THR A 50 -36.48 9.08 -6.86
CA THR A 50 -37.47 9.19 -7.94
C THR A 50 -38.81 9.66 -7.37
N GLY A 51 -39.53 10.49 -8.16
CA GLY A 51 -40.86 10.95 -7.77
C GLY A 51 -40.89 11.76 -6.48
N LYS A 52 -39.78 12.46 -6.15
CA LYS A 52 -39.70 13.29 -4.93
C LYS A 52 -40.67 14.44 -5.00
N THR A 53 -41.36 14.73 -3.90
CA THR A 53 -42.27 15.85 -3.79
C THR A 53 -41.50 17.17 -3.94
N VAL A 54 -41.99 18.02 -4.79
CA VAL A 54 -41.58 19.43 -4.93
C VAL A 54 -42.74 20.28 -4.44
N THR A 55 -42.55 21.01 -3.32
CA THR A 55 -43.50 21.97 -2.82
C THR A 55 -43.41 23.23 -3.67
N ILE A 56 -44.55 23.73 -4.10
CA ILE A 56 -44.68 24.96 -4.90
C ILE A 56 -45.12 26.11 -3.97
N THR A 57 -44.40 27.22 -4.03
CA THR A 57 -44.81 28.49 -3.42
C THR A 57 -45.19 29.44 -4.53
N SER A 58 -46.42 29.94 -4.49
CA SER A 58 -47.00 30.83 -5.50
C SER A 58 -47.14 32.25 -4.96
N SER A 59 -46.97 33.21 -5.83
CA SER A 59 -47.35 34.62 -5.58
C SER A 59 -48.01 35.20 -6.81
N TYR A 60 -48.96 36.08 -6.63
CA TYR A 60 -49.77 36.65 -7.71
C TYR A 60 -49.68 38.14 -7.75
N SER A 61 -49.73 38.71 -8.96
CA SER A 61 -49.65 40.16 -9.23
C SER A 61 -50.60 40.54 -10.38
N GLY A 62 -50.90 41.82 -10.46
CA GLY A 62 -51.84 42.38 -11.47
C GLY A 62 -52.86 43.28 -10.78
N SER A 63 -53.45 44.23 -11.53
CA SER A 63 -54.42 45.19 -10.98
C SER A 63 -55.68 44.53 -10.44
N ASP A 64 -56.01 43.33 -10.98
CA ASP A 64 -57.28 42.67 -10.69
C ASP A 64 -57.16 41.47 -9.74
N VAL A 65 -55.95 41.21 -9.24
CA VAL A 65 -55.67 40.03 -8.41
C VAL A 65 -56.50 39.97 -7.12
N SER A 66 -56.82 41.13 -6.55
CA SER A 66 -57.63 41.21 -5.31
C SER A 66 -59.09 40.76 -5.50
N ASN A 67 -59.55 40.62 -6.75
CA ASN A 67 -60.93 40.17 -7.07
C ASN A 67 -61.02 38.63 -7.07
N TYR A 68 -59.90 37.90 -6.87
CA TYR A 68 -59.85 36.48 -7.00
C TYR A 68 -59.41 35.77 -5.73
N THR A 69 -60.09 34.66 -5.42
CA THR A 69 -59.59 33.65 -4.47
C THR A 69 -58.89 32.58 -5.26
N VAL A 70 -57.58 32.39 -5.03
CA VAL A 70 -56.76 31.45 -5.82
C VAL A 70 -56.64 30.13 -5.06
N THR A 71 -56.98 29.02 -5.77
CA THR A 71 -56.65 27.68 -5.34
C THR A 71 -55.37 27.24 -6.06
N ASP A 72 -54.29 27.06 -5.29
CA ASP A 72 -52.96 26.77 -5.78
C ASP A 72 -52.75 25.31 -6.10
N GLN A 73 -51.91 25.04 -7.10
CA GLN A 73 -51.20 23.75 -7.17
C GLN A 73 -50.06 23.75 -6.15
N SER A 74 -50.25 23.07 -5.01
CA SER A 74 -49.33 23.14 -3.88
C SER A 74 -48.07 22.29 -4.07
N SER A 75 -48.08 21.29 -5.00
CA SER A 75 -46.95 20.40 -5.24
C SER A 75 -46.93 19.79 -6.65
N THR A 76 -45.77 19.27 -7.01
CA THR A 76 -45.51 18.41 -8.16
C THR A 76 -44.44 17.39 -7.77
N THR A 77 -43.96 16.58 -8.72
CA THR A 77 -42.87 15.63 -8.46
C THR A 77 -41.78 15.75 -9.51
N ALA A 78 -40.55 15.46 -9.10
CA ALA A 78 -39.38 15.32 -9.98
C ALA A 78 -38.34 14.41 -9.35
N ASN A 79 -37.29 14.06 -10.10
CA ASN A 79 -36.22 13.19 -9.64
C ASN A 79 -34.98 14.00 -9.29
N ILE A 80 -34.25 13.55 -8.28
CA ILE A 80 -32.84 13.93 -8.07
C ILE A 80 -32.00 12.71 -8.41
N THR A 81 -31.13 12.83 -9.39
CA THR A 81 -30.22 11.75 -9.83
C THR A 81 -28.86 11.89 -9.17
N SER A 82 -28.10 10.80 -9.12
CA SER A 82 -26.71 10.81 -8.60
C SER A 82 -25.81 11.74 -9.41
N ARG A 83 -24.80 12.25 -8.74
CA ARG A 83 -23.69 13.01 -9.32
C ARG A 83 -22.47 12.11 -9.39
N ASP A 84 -21.75 12.13 -10.50
CA ASP A 84 -20.52 11.38 -10.66
C ASP A 84 -19.41 12.02 -9.81
N LEU A 85 -18.67 11.19 -9.08
CA LEU A 85 -17.53 11.58 -8.27
C LEU A 85 -16.31 10.75 -8.69
N GLU A 86 -15.24 11.43 -9.07
CA GLU A 86 -13.96 10.79 -9.38
C GLU A 86 -13.02 10.89 -8.19
N VAL A 87 -12.43 9.75 -7.78
CA VAL A 87 -11.42 9.68 -6.74
C VAL A 87 -10.04 9.57 -7.36
N THR A 88 -9.16 10.51 -7.05
CA THR A 88 -7.79 10.58 -7.58
C THR A 88 -6.77 10.70 -6.46
N GLY A 89 -5.48 10.44 -6.77
CA GLY A 89 -4.39 10.71 -5.85
C GLY A 89 -4.06 9.64 -4.83
N ILE A 90 -4.56 8.40 -5.00
CA ILE A 90 -4.13 7.29 -4.14
C ILE A 90 -2.71 6.88 -4.51
N THR A 91 -1.80 6.92 -3.54
CA THR A 91 -0.40 6.54 -3.71
C THR A 91 -0.05 5.43 -2.74
N VAL A 92 0.53 4.34 -3.25
CA VAL A 92 1.09 3.28 -2.40
C VAL A 92 2.43 3.75 -1.86
N PHE A 93 2.67 3.53 -0.56
CA PHE A 93 3.94 3.86 0.02
C PHE A 93 4.44 2.77 0.97
N GLY A 94 5.76 2.62 1.04
CA GLY A 94 6.44 1.74 1.96
C GLY A 94 7.48 2.51 2.77
N LEU A 95 8.44 1.83 3.37
CA LEU A 95 9.49 2.45 4.17
C LEU A 95 10.26 3.53 3.39
N THR A 96 10.26 4.72 3.89
CA THR A 96 11.04 5.90 3.48
C THR A 96 10.83 6.45 2.07
N VAL A 97 10.47 5.63 1.06
CA VAL A 97 10.30 6.06 -0.33
C VAL A 97 9.25 5.23 -1.05
N ASN A 98 8.06 5.11 -0.51
CA ASN A 98 6.95 4.34 -1.10
C ASN A 98 7.28 2.85 -1.32
N ASN A 99 8.17 2.27 -0.52
CA ASN A 99 8.58 0.89 -0.60
C ASN A 99 8.05 0.09 0.60
N LYS A 100 7.71 -1.17 0.37
CA LYS A 100 7.40 -2.14 1.42
C LYS A 100 8.57 -3.09 1.57
N GLU A 101 9.06 -3.33 2.79
CA GLU A 101 9.98 -4.45 3.03
C GLU A 101 9.22 -5.78 2.93
N TYR A 102 9.88 -6.80 2.41
CA TYR A 102 9.32 -8.15 2.33
C TYR A 102 8.91 -8.66 3.72
N ASP A 103 7.65 -9.02 3.86
CA ASP A 103 7.03 -9.54 5.09
C ASP A 103 6.20 -10.80 4.85
N GLY A 104 6.29 -11.40 3.65
CA GLY A 104 5.53 -12.58 3.26
C GLY A 104 4.06 -12.30 2.92
N THR A 105 3.58 -11.05 3.03
CA THR A 105 2.18 -10.69 2.78
C THR A 105 2.02 -9.88 1.50
N VAL A 106 0.82 -9.91 0.93
CA VAL A 106 0.45 -9.12 -0.25
C VAL A 106 -0.16 -7.77 0.11
N THR A 107 -0.37 -7.46 1.39
CA THR A 107 -0.97 -6.18 1.82
C THR A 107 -0.09 -5.01 1.41
N ALA A 108 -0.66 -4.04 0.70
CA ALA A 108 0.02 -2.82 0.30
C ALA A 108 -0.41 -1.67 1.22
N PRO A 109 0.51 -1.03 1.96
CA PRO A 109 0.19 0.16 2.74
C PRO A 109 -0.05 1.33 1.77
N LEU A 110 -1.29 1.78 1.68
CA LEU A 110 -1.68 2.93 0.87
C LEU A 110 -1.41 4.23 1.62
N LYS A 111 -0.84 5.21 0.93
CA LYS A 111 -0.78 6.58 1.38
C LYS A 111 -2.04 7.30 0.92
N THR A 112 -2.83 7.81 1.86
CA THR A 112 -4.13 8.43 1.60
C THR A 112 -4.14 9.95 1.80
N ASP A 113 -3.02 10.56 2.19
CA ASP A 113 -2.93 11.99 2.53
C ASP A 113 -3.18 12.93 1.33
N ASN A 114 -3.03 12.41 0.10
CA ASN A 114 -3.18 13.18 -1.14
C ASN A 114 -4.46 12.83 -1.91
N ILE A 115 -5.41 12.12 -1.29
CA ILE A 115 -6.68 11.80 -1.94
C ILE A 115 -7.46 13.07 -2.16
N SER A 116 -7.97 13.25 -3.37
CA SER A 116 -8.90 14.32 -3.70
C SER A 116 -10.17 13.76 -4.33
N TYR A 117 -11.29 14.38 -4.04
CA TYR A 117 -12.60 14.03 -4.55
C TYR A 117 -13.08 15.12 -5.49
N SER A 118 -12.88 14.91 -6.80
CA SER A 118 -13.39 15.85 -7.81
C SER A 118 -14.89 15.70 -7.96
N GLY A 119 -15.64 16.77 -7.80
CA GLY A 119 -17.10 16.76 -7.91
C GLY A 119 -17.86 16.64 -6.57
N LEU A 120 -17.16 16.46 -5.44
CA LEU A 120 -17.78 16.49 -4.12
C LEU A 120 -18.33 17.91 -3.84
N VAL A 121 -19.55 17.98 -3.35
CA VAL A 121 -20.18 19.25 -2.94
C VAL A 121 -19.64 19.63 -1.57
N GLU A 122 -19.26 20.89 -1.41
CA GLU A 122 -18.74 21.39 -0.14
C GLU A 122 -19.78 21.27 0.98
N GLY A 123 -19.35 20.71 2.12
CA GLY A 123 -20.20 20.48 3.28
C GLY A 123 -20.92 19.14 3.30
N ASP A 124 -20.80 18.31 2.26
CA ASP A 124 -21.36 16.96 2.29
C ASP A 124 -20.50 16.01 3.15
N ASP A 125 -21.18 15.12 3.89
CA ASP A 125 -20.57 14.05 4.67
C ASP A 125 -20.24 12.86 3.76
N PHE A 126 -18.96 12.77 3.39
CA PHE A 126 -18.44 11.73 2.50
C PHE A 126 -17.04 11.29 2.95
N THR A 127 -16.86 10.00 3.21
CA THR A 127 -15.60 9.40 3.66
C THR A 127 -15.26 8.16 2.83
N GLY A 128 -14.01 8.08 2.31
CA GLY A 128 -13.48 6.92 1.62
C GLY A 128 -12.57 6.06 2.53
N SER A 129 -12.67 4.75 2.41
CA SER A 129 -11.76 3.78 3.01
C SER A 129 -11.16 2.89 1.91
N TYR A 130 -9.85 2.66 1.99
CA TYR A 130 -9.07 2.07 0.90
C TYR A 130 -8.18 0.95 1.41
N SER A 131 -8.09 -0.12 0.64
CA SER A 131 -7.14 -1.20 0.86
C SER A 131 -6.42 -1.55 -0.44
N GLY A 132 -5.15 -1.94 -0.34
CA GLY A 132 -4.33 -2.30 -1.49
C GLY A 132 -3.74 -3.70 -1.35
N VAL A 133 -3.65 -4.41 -2.48
CA VAL A 133 -3.10 -5.77 -2.53
C VAL A 133 -2.11 -5.86 -3.69
N PHE A 134 -0.87 -6.25 -3.41
CA PHE A 134 0.13 -6.59 -4.42
C PHE A 134 -0.27 -7.88 -5.16
N ALA A 135 0.08 -7.98 -6.43
CA ALA A 135 -0.15 -9.18 -7.24
C ALA A 135 0.49 -10.47 -6.65
N ASN A 136 1.60 -10.34 -5.92
CA ASN A 136 2.21 -11.38 -5.09
C ASN A 136 3.15 -10.74 -4.05
N ALA A 137 3.57 -11.50 -3.03
CA ALA A 137 4.39 -11.00 -1.92
C ALA A 137 5.87 -10.81 -2.26
N ASN A 138 6.38 -11.37 -3.37
CA ASN A 138 7.81 -11.39 -3.68
C ASN A 138 8.37 -10.00 -3.99
N VAL A 139 9.64 -9.82 -3.70
CA VAL A 139 10.41 -8.62 -4.03
C VAL A 139 10.30 -8.28 -5.52
N GLY A 140 10.19 -7.01 -5.82
CA GLY A 140 10.12 -6.48 -7.19
C GLY A 140 9.77 -5.01 -7.23
N ASN A 141 10.15 -4.37 -8.33
CA ASN A 141 9.87 -2.97 -8.60
C ASN A 141 8.64 -2.82 -9.51
N GLY A 142 7.89 -1.73 -9.33
CA GLY A 142 6.75 -1.40 -10.19
C GLY A 142 5.66 -2.46 -10.18
N LYS A 143 5.51 -3.21 -9.08
CA LYS A 143 4.49 -4.27 -8.96
C LYS A 143 3.10 -3.66 -8.93
N THR A 144 2.18 -4.25 -9.68
CA THR A 144 0.77 -3.85 -9.65
C THR A 144 0.18 -4.04 -8.26
N VAL A 145 -0.52 -3.03 -7.78
CA VAL A 145 -1.35 -3.04 -6.59
C VAL A 145 -2.79 -2.82 -7.02
N THR A 146 -3.66 -3.77 -6.71
CA THR A 146 -5.11 -3.63 -6.87
C THR A 146 -5.65 -2.90 -5.66
N ILE A 147 -6.47 -1.87 -5.90
CA ILE A 147 -7.11 -1.06 -4.86
C ILE A 147 -8.58 -1.46 -4.75
N THR A 148 -9.04 -1.62 -3.51
CA THR A 148 -10.46 -1.77 -3.19
C THR A 148 -10.87 -0.58 -2.34
N SER A 149 -11.93 0.11 -2.77
CA SER A 149 -12.47 1.31 -2.13
C SER A 149 -13.85 1.03 -1.56
N THR A 150 -14.17 1.66 -0.45
CA THR A 150 -15.52 1.72 0.12
C THR A 150 -15.81 3.14 0.58
N TYR A 151 -17.07 3.58 0.47
CA TYR A 151 -17.50 4.94 0.77
C TYR A 151 -18.60 4.95 1.80
N SER A 152 -18.58 5.92 2.70
CA SER A 152 -19.53 6.10 3.79
C SER A 152 -19.77 7.58 4.07
N GLY A 153 -20.76 7.89 4.89
CA GLY A 153 -21.22 9.23 5.20
C GLY A 153 -22.67 9.40 4.81
N ALA A 154 -23.36 10.39 5.39
CA ALA A 154 -24.80 10.62 5.15
C ALA A 154 -25.10 10.94 3.68
N ASP A 155 -24.15 11.52 2.97
CA ASP A 155 -24.30 11.95 1.59
C ASP A 155 -23.65 11.03 0.56
N ALA A 156 -22.94 9.96 1.00
CA ALA A 156 -22.22 9.04 0.12
C ALA A 156 -23.12 8.40 -0.96
N GLY A 157 -24.37 8.09 -0.60
CA GLY A 157 -25.34 7.52 -1.52
C GLY A 157 -25.80 8.45 -2.64
N ASN A 158 -25.50 9.76 -2.58
CA ASN A 158 -25.86 10.74 -3.62
C ASN A 158 -24.87 10.73 -4.81
N TYR A 159 -23.76 9.96 -4.72
CA TYR A 159 -22.67 9.99 -5.69
C TYR A 159 -22.47 8.64 -6.38
N THR A 160 -22.13 8.70 -7.65
CA THR A 160 -21.51 7.57 -8.38
C THR A 160 -20.01 7.81 -8.38
N VAL A 161 -19.26 6.87 -7.81
CA VAL A 161 -17.81 7.03 -7.65
C VAL A 161 -17.07 6.28 -8.75
N THR A 162 -16.16 6.97 -9.42
CA THR A 162 -15.19 6.36 -10.33
C THR A 162 -13.87 6.18 -9.60
N ASP A 163 -13.51 4.94 -9.33
CA ASP A 163 -12.34 4.57 -8.53
C ASP A 163 -11.03 4.55 -9.30
N GLN A 164 -9.95 4.88 -8.62
CA GLN A 164 -8.63 4.44 -9.03
C GLN A 164 -8.46 2.96 -8.62
N SER A 165 -8.65 2.04 -9.58
CA SER A 165 -8.66 0.60 -9.30
C SER A 165 -7.27 -0.03 -9.13
N THR A 166 -6.22 0.64 -9.62
CA THR A 166 -4.83 0.12 -9.56
C THR A 166 -3.81 1.24 -9.36
N THR A 167 -2.67 0.87 -8.81
CA THR A 167 -1.44 1.68 -8.77
C THR A 167 -0.23 0.75 -8.83
N THR A 168 0.97 1.27 -8.64
CA THR A 168 2.20 0.48 -8.57
C THR A 168 2.99 0.77 -7.31
N GLY A 169 3.70 -0.22 -6.81
CA GLY A 169 4.59 -0.08 -5.65
C GLY A 169 5.77 -1.05 -5.73
N ASN A 170 6.71 -0.90 -4.82
CA ASN A 170 7.88 -1.77 -4.74
C ASN A 170 7.83 -2.61 -3.46
N ILE A 171 8.30 -3.85 -3.57
CA ILE A 171 8.66 -4.67 -2.41
C ILE A 171 10.17 -4.83 -2.45
N VAL A 172 10.85 -4.35 -1.39
CA VAL A 172 12.31 -4.43 -1.26
C VAL A 172 12.72 -5.62 -0.39
N PRO A 173 13.94 -6.17 -0.56
CA PRO A 173 14.40 -7.30 0.21
C PRO A 173 14.42 -7.02 1.71
N LYS A 174 14.02 -8.01 2.51
CA LYS A 174 14.19 -7.98 3.95
C LYS A 174 15.64 -8.21 4.32
N VAL A 175 16.18 -7.36 5.19
CA VAL A 175 17.57 -7.49 5.66
C VAL A 175 17.67 -8.57 6.73
N LEU A 176 18.51 -9.58 6.47
CA LEU A 176 18.84 -10.64 7.42
C LEU A 176 20.08 -10.28 8.24
N THR A 177 20.19 -10.90 9.40
CA THR A 177 21.43 -10.97 10.19
C THR A 177 21.95 -12.41 10.19
N ALA A 178 23.25 -12.58 10.45
CA ALA A 178 23.85 -13.89 10.60
C ALA A 178 24.83 -13.92 11.78
N THR A 179 24.84 -15.02 12.49
CA THR A 179 25.94 -15.37 13.40
C THR A 179 26.86 -16.38 12.73
N ALA A 180 28.16 -16.24 12.94
CA ALA A 180 29.19 -17.09 12.36
C ALA A 180 29.86 -17.97 13.42
N SER A 181 30.04 -19.25 13.09
CA SER A 181 30.83 -20.18 13.89
C SER A 181 31.92 -20.81 13.00
N ALA A 182 33.18 -20.66 13.36
CA ALA A 182 34.30 -21.17 12.58
C ALA A 182 34.88 -22.46 13.18
N SER A 183 35.28 -23.36 12.29
CA SER A 183 35.98 -24.57 12.69
C SER A 183 37.48 -24.34 12.86
N ASN A 184 38.09 -25.02 13.85
CA ASN A 184 39.54 -25.10 13.94
C ASN A 184 40.12 -25.84 12.74
N LYS A 185 41.35 -25.54 12.39
CA LYS A 185 42.08 -26.31 11.35
C LYS A 185 43.52 -26.55 11.74
N THR A 186 44.14 -27.56 11.09
CA THR A 186 45.58 -27.77 11.13
C THR A 186 46.26 -26.85 10.09
N TYR A 187 47.44 -26.32 10.39
CA TYR A 187 48.23 -25.53 9.47
C TYR A 187 48.41 -26.19 8.12
N ASN A 188 48.01 -25.50 7.07
CA ASN A 188 48.05 -25.95 5.68
C ASN A 188 48.58 -24.92 4.72
N ALA A 189 49.29 -23.92 5.24
CA ALA A 189 49.87 -22.77 4.49
C ALA A 189 48.84 -21.80 3.87
N THR A 190 47.53 -21.95 4.11
CA THR A 190 46.47 -21.03 3.66
C THR A 190 45.82 -20.31 4.83
N ASN A 191 45.16 -19.17 4.56
CA ASN A 191 44.33 -18.48 5.53
C ASN A 191 42.82 -18.75 5.36
N SER A 192 42.40 -19.64 4.45
CA SER A 192 41.00 -20.01 4.30
C SER A 192 40.42 -20.60 5.57
N ALA A 193 39.19 -20.21 5.91
CA ALA A 193 38.44 -20.70 7.06
C ALA A 193 37.14 -21.38 6.63
N SER A 194 36.73 -22.42 7.36
CA SER A 194 35.42 -23.01 7.24
C SER A 194 34.49 -22.40 8.28
N VAL A 195 33.37 -21.82 7.84
CA VAL A 195 32.40 -21.13 8.68
C VAL A 195 31.00 -21.68 8.43
N THR A 196 30.27 -21.93 9.51
CA THR A 196 28.83 -22.19 9.45
C THR A 196 28.10 -20.90 9.83
N LEU A 197 27.10 -20.50 9.04
CA LEU A 197 26.27 -19.34 9.29
C LEU A 197 24.89 -19.78 9.81
N THR A 198 24.42 -19.12 10.85
CA THR A 198 23.03 -19.22 11.31
C THR A 198 22.34 -17.90 10.97
N LEU A 199 21.37 -17.97 10.03
CA LEU A 199 20.60 -16.82 9.57
C LEU A 199 19.48 -16.49 10.57
N SER A 200 19.18 -15.21 10.74
CA SER A 200 18.09 -14.70 11.58
C SER A 200 17.32 -13.60 10.86
N GLY A 201 15.99 -13.53 11.12
CA GLY A 201 15.11 -12.54 10.50
C GLY A 201 14.26 -13.09 9.36
N LEU A 202 14.28 -14.39 9.11
CA LEU A 202 13.40 -15.04 8.13
C LEU A 202 11.92 -14.88 8.52
N ILE A 203 11.05 -14.87 7.53
CA ILE A 203 9.61 -14.75 7.74
C ILE A 203 9.01 -16.12 8.03
N GLY A 204 8.22 -16.21 9.10
CA GLY A 204 7.49 -17.43 9.47
C GLY A 204 8.40 -18.65 9.60
N SER A 205 8.11 -19.70 8.83
CA SER A 205 8.88 -20.95 8.78
C SER A 205 9.77 -21.05 7.54
N GLU A 206 9.97 -19.98 6.78
CA GLU A 206 10.85 -19.99 5.61
C GLU A 206 12.27 -20.36 5.99
N THR A 207 12.94 -21.08 5.10
CA THR A 207 14.37 -21.40 5.24
C THR A 207 15.12 -20.88 4.02
N LEU A 208 16.43 -20.63 4.18
CA LEU A 208 17.35 -20.33 3.08
C LEU A 208 18.61 -21.17 3.22
N GLY A 209 19.17 -21.58 2.08
CA GLY A 209 20.54 -22.03 2.01
C GLY A 209 21.49 -20.84 2.00
N SER A 210 22.72 -21.04 2.49
CA SER A 210 23.78 -20.04 2.38
C SER A 210 25.13 -20.68 2.16
N THR A 211 25.97 -20.00 1.37
CA THR A 211 27.40 -20.29 1.24
C THR A 211 28.20 -19.06 1.59
N SER A 212 29.43 -19.24 2.08
CA SER A 212 30.29 -18.11 2.42
C SER A 212 31.75 -18.38 2.05
N THR A 213 32.48 -17.30 1.80
CA THR A 213 33.94 -17.32 1.82
C THR A 213 34.44 -16.64 3.08
N SER A 214 35.41 -17.25 3.74
CA SER A 214 35.90 -16.75 5.02
C SER A 214 37.40 -16.95 5.17
N THR A 215 38.05 -16.06 5.90
CA THR A 215 39.52 -16.12 6.09
C THR A 215 39.91 -15.83 7.53
N PHE A 216 40.93 -16.54 7.99
CA PHE A 216 41.69 -16.14 9.15
C PHE A 216 42.50 -14.86 8.89
N ASN A 217 42.78 -14.08 9.90
CA ASN A 217 43.59 -12.86 9.82
C ASN A 217 45.03 -13.12 9.27
N ASN A 218 45.57 -14.33 9.44
CA ASN A 218 46.78 -14.82 8.78
C ASN A 218 46.82 -16.35 8.85
N LYS A 219 47.76 -16.99 8.11
CA LYS A 219 47.89 -18.46 8.00
C LYS A 219 48.59 -19.15 9.14
N ASN A 220 49.27 -18.40 10.06
CA ASN A 220 50.13 -18.98 11.09
C ASN A 220 49.34 -19.69 12.17
N ALA A 221 49.94 -20.73 12.77
CA ALA A 221 49.39 -21.43 13.95
C ALA A 221 49.18 -20.44 15.09
N GLY A 222 48.10 -20.66 15.85
CA GLY A 222 47.73 -19.82 16.99
C GLY A 222 46.31 -20.09 17.47
N THR A 223 46.00 -19.66 18.68
CA THR A 223 44.68 -19.80 19.30
C THR A 223 43.88 -18.52 19.20
N GLY A 224 42.56 -18.62 19.19
CA GLY A 224 41.65 -17.45 19.20
C GLY A 224 41.83 -16.49 18.02
N LYS A 225 42.27 -17.01 16.88
CA LYS A 225 42.51 -16.19 15.68
C LYS A 225 41.19 -15.68 15.10
N THR A 226 41.15 -14.39 14.78
CA THR A 226 39.99 -13.80 14.11
C THR A 226 39.74 -14.44 12.75
N VAL A 227 38.50 -14.82 12.51
CA VAL A 227 37.96 -15.26 11.22
C VAL A 227 36.93 -14.24 10.77
N THR A 228 37.07 -13.76 9.54
CA THR A 228 36.13 -12.82 8.92
C THR A 228 35.40 -13.51 7.78
N VAL A 229 34.09 -13.31 7.72
CA VAL A 229 33.24 -13.73 6.58
C VAL A 229 33.35 -12.64 5.51
N ASN A 230 33.92 -12.97 4.36
CA ASN A 230 34.21 -12.02 3.29
C ASN A 230 33.04 -11.87 2.32
N SER A 231 32.29 -12.94 2.09
CA SER A 231 31.11 -12.93 1.25
C SER A 231 30.07 -13.94 1.76
N ILE A 232 28.79 -13.63 1.52
CA ILE A 232 27.67 -14.54 1.75
C ILE A 232 26.81 -14.55 0.49
N THR A 233 26.48 -15.76 0.02
CA THR A 233 25.54 -15.97 -1.09
C THR A 233 24.36 -16.76 -0.54
N LEU A 234 23.15 -16.22 -0.67
CA LEU A 234 21.92 -16.89 -0.31
C LEU A 234 21.45 -17.79 -1.43
N ALA A 235 20.83 -18.91 -1.09
CA ALA A 235 20.14 -19.81 -2.00
C ALA A 235 18.72 -20.08 -1.52
N ASN A 236 17.83 -20.39 -2.45
CA ASN A 236 16.45 -20.75 -2.10
C ASN A 236 16.43 -21.94 -1.14
N GLY A 237 15.53 -21.92 -0.21
CA GLY A 237 15.32 -22.97 0.77
C GLY A 237 13.95 -23.62 0.63
N SER A 238 13.38 -24.02 1.75
CA SER A 238 12.04 -24.65 1.82
C SER A 238 10.99 -23.68 2.39
N ASN A 239 9.73 -24.13 2.41
CA ASN A 239 8.59 -23.39 2.95
C ASN A 239 8.39 -21.99 2.33
N GLY A 240 8.70 -21.83 1.04
CA GLY A 240 8.54 -20.55 0.34
C GLY A 240 9.76 -19.64 0.40
N GLY A 241 10.85 -20.03 1.07
CA GLY A 241 12.06 -19.21 1.20
C GLY A 241 12.76 -19.00 -0.14
N LEU A 242 12.64 -17.79 -0.69
CA LEU A 242 13.30 -17.34 -1.91
C LEU A 242 14.43 -16.38 -1.57
N ALA A 243 15.64 -16.69 -2.01
CA ALA A 243 16.83 -15.84 -1.77
C ALA A 243 16.63 -14.40 -2.25
N ALA A 244 15.90 -14.19 -3.35
CA ALA A 244 15.61 -12.87 -3.91
C ALA A 244 14.76 -11.99 -2.98
N ASN A 245 14.04 -12.56 -2.02
CA ASN A 245 13.23 -11.81 -1.05
C ASN A 245 14.04 -11.27 0.13
N TYR A 246 15.32 -11.60 0.19
CA TYR A 246 16.20 -11.28 1.31
C TYR A 246 17.49 -10.66 0.86
N SER A 247 18.11 -9.92 1.75
CA SER A 247 19.47 -9.40 1.61
C SER A 247 20.26 -9.65 2.89
N ILE A 248 21.57 -9.78 2.77
CA ILE A 248 22.47 -9.94 3.90
C ILE A 248 23.83 -9.31 3.57
N SER A 249 24.43 -8.66 4.52
CA SER A 249 25.78 -8.13 4.40
C SER A 249 26.79 -9.12 4.98
N ALA A 250 27.94 -9.25 4.37
CA ALA A 250 29.10 -9.93 4.94
C ALA A 250 29.82 -9.04 5.97
N GLY A 251 30.86 -9.57 6.61
CA GLY A 251 31.64 -8.86 7.62
C GLY A 251 31.49 -9.43 9.03
N GLN A 252 30.72 -10.50 9.21
CA GLN A 252 30.64 -11.19 10.51
C GLN A 252 32.02 -11.71 10.91
N THR A 253 32.34 -11.60 12.18
CA THR A 253 33.60 -12.08 12.76
C THR A 253 33.34 -13.12 13.82
N THR A 254 34.26 -14.08 13.92
CA THR A 254 34.28 -15.12 14.96
C THR A 254 35.74 -15.48 15.23
N THR A 255 35.99 -16.48 16.06
CA THR A 255 37.35 -16.95 16.33
C THR A 255 37.47 -18.44 16.17
N ALA A 256 38.64 -18.93 15.76
CA ALA A 256 39.00 -20.33 15.72
C ALA A 256 40.53 -20.50 15.85
N ASN A 257 41.00 -21.73 15.99
CA ASN A 257 42.42 -22.04 16.16
C ASN A 257 43.01 -22.60 14.86
N ILE A 258 44.28 -22.27 14.62
CA ILE A 258 45.11 -23.01 13.65
C ILE A 258 46.16 -23.78 14.49
N THR A 259 46.04 -25.10 14.50
CA THR A 259 47.02 -25.98 15.22
C THR A 259 48.24 -26.20 14.36
N PRO A 260 49.45 -26.34 14.99
CA PRO A 260 50.64 -26.73 14.27
C PRO A 260 50.47 -28.05 13.53
N LYS A 261 51.07 -28.16 12.33
CA LYS A 261 51.16 -29.42 11.60
C LYS A 261 52.31 -30.26 12.18
N ALA A 262 52.01 -31.47 12.55
CA ALA A 262 53.04 -32.44 13.00
C ALA A 262 54.05 -32.72 11.89
N LEU A 263 55.29 -32.71 12.22
CA LEU A 263 56.38 -33.16 11.35
C LEU A 263 56.95 -34.48 11.91
N THR A 264 57.22 -35.38 11.06
CA THR A 264 57.95 -36.61 11.40
C THR A 264 59.32 -36.56 10.73
N VAL A 265 60.32 -36.89 11.48
CA VAL A 265 61.69 -37.04 10.96
C VAL A 265 61.98 -38.52 10.86
N SER A 266 62.46 -38.96 9.70
CA SER A 266 62.84 -40.34 9.43
C SER A 266 64.12 -40.39 8.62
N GLY A 267 64.78 -41.55 8.55
CA GLY A 267 66.00 -41.75 7.78
C GLY A 267 67.27 -41.21 8.44
N ILE A 268 67.19 -40.83 9.75
CA ILE A 268 68.38 -40.51 10.49
C ILE A 268 69.20 -41.77 10.68
N THR A 269 70.42 -41.78 10.22
CA THR A 269 71.41 -42.85 10.37
C THR A 269 72.63 -42.32 11.13
N ALA A 270 73.27 -43.13 11.88
CA ALA A 270 74.55 -42.81 12.46
C ALA A 270 75.66 -43.60 11.82
N SER A 271 76.77 -42.99 11.60
CA SER A 271 78.00 -43.64 11.08
C SER A 271 78.73 -44.39 12.22
N ASN A 272 79.31 -45.51 11.86
CA ASN A 272 80.23 -46.17 12.81
C ASN A 272 81.44 -45.27 13.05
N LYS A 273 81.91 -45.22 14.31
CA LYS A 273 83.10 -44.47 14.63
C LYS A 273 84.06 -45.37 15.42
N MET A 274 85.34 -45.10 15.30
CA MET A 274 86.38 -45.72 16.18
C MET A 274 86.20 -45.08 17.58
N TYR A 275 86.63 -45.90 18.58
CA TYR A 275 86.65 -45.47 19.96
C TYR A 275 87.50 -44.22 20.15
N ASP A 276 86.91 -43.17 20.67
CA ASP A 276 87.55 -41.87 20.95
C ASP A 276 87.25 -41.35 22.35
N GLY A 277 86.73 -42.18 23.24
CA GLY A 277 86.44 -41.85 24.64
C GLY A 277 85.18 -40.97 24.85
N ASN A 278 84.31 -40.69 23.83
CA ASN A 278 83.08 -39.93 23.97
C ASN A 278 81.87 -40.69 23.37
N THR A 279 80.64 -40.22 23.70
CA THR A 279 79.36 -40.80 23.25
C THR A 279 78.73 -40.05 22.09
N VAL A 280 79.38 -39.05 21.51
CA VAL A 280 78.82 -38.25 20.40
C VAL A 280 78.83 -39.06 19.13
N ALA A 281 77.62 -39.23 18.54
CA ALA A 281 77.40 -39.85 17.24
C ALA A 281 77.46 -38.79 16.12
N THR A 282 78.03 -39.11 14.96
CA THR A 282 78.14 -38.26 13.77
C THR A 282 77.31 -38.82 12.61
#